data_e161b469526c88f53204af77751d6674
#
_entry.id   e161b469526c88f53204af77751d6674
#
_cell.length_a   1.000
_cell.length_b   1.000
_cell.length_c   1.000
_cell.angle_alpha   90.00
_cell.angle_beta   90.00
_cell.angle_gamma   90.00
#
_symmetry.space_group_name_H-M   'P 1'
#
loop_
_entity.id
_entity.type
_entity.pdbx_description
1 polymer ?
#
loop_
_entity_poly.entity_id
_entity_poly.type
_entity_poly.pdbx_seq_one_letter_code
_entity_poly.pdbx_strand_id
1 'polypeptide(L)'
;MIGISKLYCGAVEPADVLRYNRDSARLPSELLQFSKDKKPVVVWNCTQTCNLRCVHCYAASECKDYEGEMDTAEAKAMIDDLSAFGAPVLLFSGGEPCMRPDVVELRQYAKNRGMRVVLSTNGTLITPELAARFAEVG
;
A
#
# COMPACT_ATOMS: atom_id res chain seq x y z
N MET A 1 -1.50 0.76 12.64
CA MET A 1 -1.02 -0.58 13.04
C MET A 1 0.17 -0.41 13.94
N ILE A 2 0.14 -1.04 15.12
CA ILE A 2 1.30 -1.09 16.01
C ILE A 2 2.18 -2.22 15.54
N GLY A 3 3.48 -1.95 15.39
CA GLY A 3 4.43 -3.04 15.21
C GLY A 3 4.44 -3.93 16.46
N ILE A 4 4.13 -5.20 16.31
CA ILE A 4 4.15 -6.20 17.40
C ILE A 4 5.52 -6.19 18.11
N SER A 5 6.60 -5.93 17.36
CA SER A 5 7.95 -5.76 17.89
C SER A 5 8.09 -4.59 18.89
N LYS A 6 7.40 -3.46 18.67
CA LYS A 6 7.40 -2.34 19.61
C LYS A 6 6.70 -2.69 20.93
N LEU A 7 5.59 -3.43 20.84
CA LEU A 7 4.88 -3.94 22.03
C LEU A 7 5.73 -4.94 22.83
N TYR A 8 6.44 -5.82 22.13
CA TYR A 8 7.24 -6.87 22.75
C TYR A 8 8.52 -6.30 23.41
N CYS A 9 9.13 -5.27 22.80
CA CYS A 9 10.36 -4.65 23.30
C CYS A 9 10.11 -3.55 24.35
N GLY A 10 8.85 -3.23 24.67
CA GLY A 10 8.52 -2.16 25.62
C GLY A 10 8.92 -0.76 25.17
N ALA A 11 9.35 -0.60 23.91
CA ALA A 11 9.73 0.67 23.33
C ALA A 11 8.50 1.45 22.87
N VAL A 12 7.81 2.10 23.82
CA VAL A 12 6.63 2.94 23.54
C VAL A 12 7.12 4.37 23.33
N GLU A 13 6.87 4.92 22.13
CA GLU A 13 7.14 6.34 21.85
C GLU A 13 5.99 7.22 22.38
N PRO A 14 6.23 8.52 22.68
CA PRO A 14 5.16 9.43 23.12
C PRO A 14 3.93 9.45 22.20
N ALA A 15 4.12 9.27 20.91
CA ALA A 15 3.04 9.17 19.93
C ALA A 15 2.21 7.89 20.09
N ASP A 16 2.76 6.82 20.65
CA ASP A 16 2.04 5.58 20.90
C ASP A 16 1.12 5.70 22.14
N VAL A 17 1.50 6.51 23.12
CA VAL A 17 0.67 6.81 24.29
C VAL A 17 -0.64 7.48 23.88
N LEU A 18 -0.60 8.37 22.88
CA LEU A 18 -1.77 9.02 22.31
C LEU A 18 -2.75 8.03 21.64
N ARG A 19 -2.25 6.89 21.17
CA ARG A 19 -3.06 5.84 20.52
C ARG A 19 -3.70 4.86 21.51
N TYR A 20 -3.12 4.70 22.69
CA TYR A 20 -3.47 3.61 23.63
C TYR A 20 -3.96 4.09 24.97
N ASN A 21 -3.90 5.37 25.27
CA ASN A 21 -4.42 5.89 26.51
C ASN A 21 -5.95 5.81 26.48
N ARG A 22 -6.53 5.12 27.46
CA ARG A 22 -7.99 5.00 27.66
C ARG A 22 -8.67 6.36 27.90
N ASP A 23 -7.88 7.40 28.17
CA ASP A 23 -8.36 8.76 28.38
C ASP A 23 -8.40 9.59 27.09
N SER A 24 -8.60 8.97 25.93
CA SER A 24 -8.74 9.66 24.64
C SER A 24 -9.81 10.76 24.64
N ALA A 25 -10.80 10.66 25.53
CA ALA A 25 -11.81 11.71 25.73
C ALA A 25 -11.25 13.03 26.28
N ARG A 26 -10.01 13.04 26.80
CA ARG A 26 -9.31 14.23 27.30
C ARG A 26 -8.33 14.84 26.31
N LEU A 27 -8.14 14.21 25.15
CA LEU A 27 -7.27 14.76 24.14
C LEU A 27 -7.97 15.90 23.40
N PRO A 28 -7.26 16.99 23.06
CA PRO A 28 -7.80 18.02 22.20
C PRO A 28 -8.32 17.42 20.90
N SER A 29 -9.50 17.85 20.46
CA SER A 29 -10.15 17.33 19.26
C SER A 29 -9.25 17.40 18.01
N GLU A 30 -8.32 18.36 17.98
CA GLU A 30 -7.31 18.53 16.93
C GLU A 30 -6.31 17.36 16.85
N LEU A 31 -5.97 16.73 17.98
CA LEU A 31 -5.11 15.55 18.04
C LEU A 31 -5.84 14.25 17.66
N LEU A 32 -7.17 14.26 17.74
CA LEU A 32 -8.01 13.12 17.34
C LEU A 32 -8.40 13.17 15.85
N GLN A 33 -8.22 14.32 15.20
CA GLN A 33 -8.52 14.51 13.78
C GLN A 33 -7.30 14.19 12.91
N PHE A 34 -6.99 12.90 12.75
CA PHE A 34 -5.85 12.44 11.93
C PHE A 34 -5.92 12.83 10.45
N SER A 35 -7.07 13.27 9.98
CA SER A 35 -7.32 13.48 8.55
C SER A 35 -7.75 14.89 8.15
N LYS A 36 -7.90 15.83 9.09
CA LYS A 36 -8.46 17.17 8.76
C LYS A 36 -7.65 17.90 7.68
N ASP A 37 -6.32 17.75 7.70
CA ASP A 37 -5.40 18.39 6.77
C ASP A 37 -4.48 17.39 6.03
N LYS A 38 -4.72 16.07 6.20
CA LYS A 38 -3.90 15.02 5.60
C LYS A 38 -4.74 14.15 4.68
N LYS A 39 -4.29 14.03 3.46
CA LYS A 39 -4.89 13.09 2.51
C LYS A 39 -4.56 11.65 2.92
N PRO A 40 -5.46 10.69 2.66
CA PRO A 40 -5.25 9.29 3.03
C PRO A 40 -4.13 8.65 2.23
N VAL A 41 -3.48 7.66 2.83
CA VAL A 41 -2.69 6.67 2.11
C VAL A 41 -3.65 5.73 1.39
N VAL A 42 -3.44 5.53 0.11
CA VAL A 42 -4.27 4.63 -0.70
C VAL A 42 -3.57 3.28 -0.82
N VAL A 43 -4.30 2.21 -0.53
CA VAL A 43 -3.89 0.83 -0.78
C VAL A 43 -4.72 0.32 -1.95
N TRP A 44 -4.07 -0.06 -3.02
CA TRP A 44 -4.70 -0.63 -4.20
C TRP A 44 -4.36 -2.10 -4.33
N ASN A 45 -5.37 -2.95 -4.20
CA ASN A 45 -5.27 -4.36 -4.56
C ASN A 45 -5.30 -4.47 -6.08
N CYS A 46 -4.12 -4.32 -6.70
CA CYS A 46 -3.99 -4.15 -8.14
C CYS A 46 -4.23 -5.44 -8.94
N THR A 47 -4.19 -6.57 -8.27
CA THR A 47 -4.60 -7.88 -8.79
C THR A 47 -5.01 -8.78 -7.65
N GLN A 48 -5.92 -9.69 -7.89
CA GLN A 48 -6.26 -10.77 -6.96
C GLN A 48 -5.46 -12.06 -7.27
N THR A 49 -4.83 -12.13 -8.44
CA THR A 49 -3.97 -13.26 -8.82
C THR A 49 -2.75 -13.34 -7.90
N CYS A 50 -2.43 -14.54 -7.41
CA CYS A 50 -1.28 -14.78 -6.55
C CYS A 50 -0.67 -16.16 -6.85
N ASN A 51 0.65 -16.23 -6.84
CA ASN A 51 1.37 -17.50 -7.00
C ASN A 51 1.52 -18.29 -5.70
N LEU A 52 1.01 -17.76 -4.56
CA LEU A 52 0.99 -18.45 -3.27
C LEU A 52 -0.45 -18.68 -2.78
N ARG A 53 -0.62 -19.66 -1.88
CA ARG A 53 -1.87 -19.95 -1.16
C ARG A 53 -1.63 -19.90 0.34
N CYS A 54 -1.54 -18.71 0.89
CA CYS A 54 -1.32 -18.52 2.32
C CYS A 54 -2.60 -18.82 3.10
N VAL A 55 -2.49 -19.63 4.16
CA VAL A 55 -3.65 -20.04 4.99
C VAL A 55 -4.33 -18.85 5.69
N HIS A 56 -3.62 -17.73 5.88
CA HIS A 56 -4.11 -16.51 6.51
C HIS A 56 -4.36 -15.37 5.49
N CYS A 57 -4.51 -15.71 4.20
CA CYS A 57 -4.72 -14.70 3.16
C CYS A 57 -6.09 -14.03 3.30
N TYR A 58 -6.10 -12.71 3.57
CA TYR A 58 -7.34 -11.95 3.67
C TYR A 58 -8.08 -11.77 2.33
N ALA A 59 -7.34 -11.84 1.20
CA ALA A 59 -7.87 -11.65 -0.14
C ALA A 59 -8.36 -12.97 -0.78
N ALA A 60 -8.13 -14.12 -0.13
CA ALA A 60 -8.41 -15.45 -0.67
C ALA A 60 -7.89 -15.61 -2.12
N SER A 61 -6.69 -15.09 -2.37
CA SER A 61 -6.05 -15.06 -3.68
C SER A 61 -5.64 -16.46 -4.15
N GLU A 62 -5.78 -16.70 -5.45
CA GLU A 62 -5.38 -17.94 -6.10
C GLU A 62 -4.60 -17.65 -7.39
N CYS A 63 -3.93 -18.65 -7.91
CA CYS A 63 -3.24 -18.55 -9.21
C CYS A 63 -4.25 -18.78 -10.34
N LYS A 64 -5.06 -17.76 -10.63
CA LYS A 64 -6.03 -17.74 -11.74
C LYS A 64 -6.29 -16.30 -12.18
N ASP A 65 -6.83 -16.14 -13.37
CA ASP A 65 -7.30 -14.84 -13.85
C ASP A 65 -8.61 -14.47 -13.16
N TYR A 66 -8.76 -13.19 -12.85
CA TYR A 66 -9.98 -12.63 -12.26
C TYR A 66 -10.58 -11.60 -13.21
N GLU A 67 -11.88 -11.77 -13.48
CA GLU A 67 -12.62 -10.80 -14.29
C GLU A 67 -12.82 -9.48 -13.52
N GLY A 68 -12.84 -8.38 -14.25
CA GLY A 68 -13.09 -7.05 -13.68
C GLY A 68 -11.87 -6.38 -13.03
N GLU A 69 -10.68 -6.93 -13.17
CA GLU A 69 -9.46 -6.21 -12.83
C GLU A 69 -9.24 -5.06 -13.82
N MET A 70 -8.81 -3.91 -13.30
CA MET A 70 -8.49 -2.74 -14.14
C MET A 70 -7.40 -3.08 -15.14
N ASP A 71 -7.60 -2.70 -16.39
CA ASP A 71 -6.52 -2.70 -17.38
C ASP A 71 -5.51 -1.57 -17.11
N THR A 72 -4.46 -1.50 -17.95
CA THR A 72 -3.40 -0.49 -17.79
C THR A 72 -3.93 0.95 -17.97
N ALA A 73 -4.89 1.16 -18.87
CA ALA A 73 -5.44 2.49 -19.15
C ALA A 73 -6.35 2.96 -18.00
N GLU A 74 -7.21 2.08 -17.51
CA GLU A 74 -8.08 2.33 -16.36
C GLU A 74 -7.25 2.58 -15.09
N ALA A 75 -6.20 1.78 -14.88
CA ALA A 75 -5.28 1.97 -13.76
C ALA A 75 -4.56 3.33 -13.80
N LYS A 76 -4.14 3.79 -14.99
CA LYS A 76 -3.55 5.12 -15.16
C LYS A 76 -4.56 6.22 -14.90
N ALA A 77 -5.81 6.09 -15.35
CA ALA A 77 -6.87 7.05 -15.08
C ALA A 77 -7.15 7.16 -13.57
N MET A 78 -7.23 6.04 -12.86
CA MET A 78 -7.34 6.02 -11.40
C MET A 78 -6.13 6.72 -10.72
N ILE A 79 -4.92 6.47 -11.19
CA ILE A 79 -3.71 7.11 -10.66
C ILE A 79 -3.76 8.64 -10.87
N ASP A 80 -4.26 9.11 -12.02
CA ASP A 80 -4.44 10.53 -12.30
C ASP A 80 -5.45 11.15 -11.32
N ASP A 81 -6.57 10.50 -11.07
CA ASP A 81 -7.59 10.96 -10.12
C ASP A 81 -7.04 11.02 -8.69
N LEU A 82 -6.28 10.00 -8.27
CA LEU A 82 -5.63 9.98 -6.95
C LEU A 82 -4.60 11.09 -6.80
N SER A 83 -3.83 11.37 -7.84
CA SER A 83 -2.88 12.49 -7.86
C SER A 83 -3.60 13.84 -7.78
N ALA A 84 -4.66 14.04 -8.56
CA ALA A 84 -5.47 15.25 -8.52
C ALA A 84 -6.15 15.44 -7.15
N PHE A 85 -6.58 14.35 -6.52
CA PHE A 85 -7.09 14.36 -5.13
C PHE A 85 -6.00 14.73 -4.12
N GLY A 86 -4.72 14.53 -4.46
CA GLY A 86 -3.57 14.80 -3.59
C GLY A 86 -3.21 13.64 -2.66
N ALA A 87 -3.49 12.40 -3.04
CA ALA A 87 -3.05 11.23 -2.30
C ALA A 87 -1.51 11.19 -2.21
N PRO A 88 -0.90 11.19 -1.00
CA PRO A 88 0.55 11.29 -0.86
C PRO A 88 1.27 9.96 -1.15
N VAL A 89 0.57 8.85 -1.00
CA VAL A 89 1.14 7.50 -1.09
C VAL A 89 0.15 6.58 -1.79
N LEU A 90 0.64 5.82 -2.76
CA LEU A 90 -0.05 4.70 -3.37
C LEU A 90 0.72 3.41 -3.07
N LEU A 91 0.10 2.49 -2.33
CA LEU A 91 0.62 1.18 -2.02
C LEU A 91 -0.01 0.16 -2.96
N PHE A 92 0.80 -0.47 -3.79
CA PHE A 92 0.42 -1.60 -4.62
C PHE A 92 0.41 -2.86 -3.78
N SER A 93 -0.73 -3.51 -3.71
CA SER A 93 -0.98 -4.72 -2.94
C SER A 93 -1.93 -5.64 -3.73
N GLY A 94 -2.54 -6.60 -3.06
CA GLY A 94 -3.53 -7.51 -3.64
C GLY A 94 -3.22 -8.96 -3.34
N GLY A 95 -3.24 -9.80 -4.38
CA GLY A 95 -2.63 -11.12 -4.36
C GLY A 95 -1.11 -10.97 -4.38
N GLU A 96 -0.50 -11.07 -5.55
CA GLU A 96 0.91 -10.73 -5.74
C GLU A 96 1.04 -9.70 -6.85
N PRO A 97 1.38 -8.44 -6.54
CA PRO A 97 1.49 -7.38 -7.54
C PRO A 97 2.44 -7.68 -8.69
N CYS A 98 3.51 -8.45 -8.43
CA CYS A 98 4.47 -8.85 -9.47
C CYS A 98 3.90 -9.85 -10.48
N MET A 99 2.69 -10.38 -10.27
CA MET A 99 1.96 -11.15 -11.28
C MET A 99 1.38 -10.25 -12.38
N ARG A 100 1.19 -8.95 -12.13
CA ARG A 100 0.79 -7.99 -13.17
C ARG A 100 1.97 -7.64 -14.09
N PRO A 101 1.83 -7.79 -15.40
CA PRO A 101 2.91 -7.50 -16.34
C PRO A 101 3.27 -6.00 -16.39
N ASP A 102 2.31 -5.13 -16.09
CA ASP A 102 2.42 -3.67 -16.14
C ASP A 102 2.77 -3.01 -14.79
N VAL A 103 3.04 -3.78 -13.74
CA VAL A 103 3.26 -3.25 -12.38
C VAL A 103 4.40 -2.21 -12.31
N VAL A 104 5.50 -2.45 -13.03
CA VAL A 104 6.64 -1.51 -13.06
C VAL A 104 6.25 -0.20 -13.76
N GLU A 105 5.54 -0.31 -14.89
CA GLU A 105 5.04 0.84 -15.64
C GLU A 105 4.09 1.69 -14.80
N LEU A 106 3.12 1.06 -14.13
CA LEU A 106 2.14 1.74 -13.29
C LEU A 106 2.80 2.40 -12.07
N ARG A 107 3.80 1.77 -11.46
CA ARG A 107 4.57 2.37 -10.38
C ARG A 107 5.34 3.60 -10.85
N GLN A 108 6.02 3.52 -12.00
CA GLN A 108 6.70 4.66 -12.59
C GLN A 108 5.71 5.79 -12.92
N TYR A 109 4.55 5.44 -13.45
CA TYR A 109 3.50 6.41 -13.76
C TYR A 109 3.03 7.14 -12.51
N ALA A 110 2.74 6.43 -11.42
CA ALA A 110 2.32 7.02 -10.15
C ALA A 110 3.42 7.92 -9.55
N LYS A 111 4.70 7.50 -9.63
CA LYS A 111 5.82 8.32 -9.19
C LYS A 111 5.94 9.61 -9.99
N ASN A 112 5.75 9.56 -11.31
CA ASN A 112 5.79 10.74 -12.17
C ASN A 112 4.64 11.72 -11.89
N ARG A 113 3.55 11.25 -11.24
CA ARG A 113 2.44 12.07 -10.72
C ARG A 113 2.68 12.63 -9.32
N GLY A 114 3.88 12.47 -8.78
CA GLY A 114 4.29 13.03 -7.49
C GLY A 114 3.91 12.20 -6.27
N MET A 115 3.36 11.01 -6.43
CA MET A 115 3.03 10.12 -5.32
C MET A 115 4.25 9.32 -4.88
N ARG A 116 4.37 9.09 -3.58
CA ARG A 116 5.25 8.06 -3.05
C ARG A 116 4.65 6.69 -3.35
N VAL A 117 5.43 5.82 -3.98
CA VAL A 117 4.98 4.49 -4.38
C VAL A 117 5.56 3.43 -3.45
N VAL A 118 4.72 2.54 -2.97
CA VAL A 118 5.11 1.42 -2.10
C VAL A 118 4.61 0.12 -2.71
N LEU A 119 5.36 -0.96 -2.57
CA LEU A 119 5.00 -2.29 -3.04
C LEU A 119 4.92 -3.26 -1.85
N SER A 120 3.79 -3.93 -1.71
CA SER A 120 3.60 -5.06 -0.80
C SER A 120 3.63 -6.34 -1.64
N THR A 121 4.70 -7.09 -1.53
CA THR A 121 4.96 -8.30 -2.32
C THR A 121 5.39 -9.46 -1.43
N ASN A 122 5.09 -10.69 -1.85
CA ASN A 122 5.64 -11.89 -1.21
C ASN A 122 7.11 -12.13 -1.57
N GLY A 123 7.65 -11.39 -2.54
CA GLY A 123 9.05 -11.39 -2.94
C GLY A 123 9.49 -12.57 -3.80
N THR A 124 8.66 -13.59 -4.00
CA THR A 124 9.08 -14.84 -4.70
C THR A 124 9.35 -14.64 -6.19
N LEU A 125 8.82 -13.58 -6.79
CA LEU A 125 8.98 -13.22 -8.21
C LEU A 125 10.05 -12.15 -8.43
N ILE A 126 10.71 -11.67 -7.37
CA ILE A 126 11.75 -10.66 -7.48
C ILE A 126 13.05 -11.28 -7.98
N THR A 127 13.30 -11.14 -9.27
CA THR A 127 14.60 -11.47 -9.89
C THR A 127 15.55 -10.27 -9.78
N PRO A 128 16.89 -10.47 -9.98
CA PRO A 128 17.84 -9.35 -10.02
C PRO A 128 17.43 -8.28 -11.02
N GLU A 129 16.91 -8.67 -12.21
CA GLU A 129 16.47 -7.76 -13.27
C GLU A 129 15.23 -6.96 -12.83
N LEU A 130 14.26 -7.62 -12.20
CA LEU A 130 13.07 -6.94 -11.68
C LEU A 130 13.43 -6.00 -10.53
N ALA A 131 14.35 -6.42 -9.65
CA ALA A 131 14.86 -5.59 -8.57
C ALA A 131 15.56 -4.33 -9.11
N ALA A 132 16.37 -4.46 -10.16
CA ALA A 132 17.01 -3.31 -10.83
C ALA A 132 15.96 -2.35 -11.40
N ARG A 133 14.94 -2.85 -12.11
CA ARG A 133 13.84 -2.02 -12.62
C ARG A 133 13.06 -1.32 -11.50
N PHE A 134 12.84 -1.98 -10.38
CA PHE A 134 12.20 -1.34 -9.21
C PHE A 134 13.10 -0.27 -8.59
N ALA A 135 14.42 -0.47 -8.54
CA ALA A 135 15.36 0.52 -8.03
C ALA A 135 15.41 1.78 -8.92
N GLU A 136 15.26 1.65 -10.23
CA GLU A 136 15.17 2.79 -11.17
C GLU A 136 13.89 3.62 -10.93
N VAL A 137 12.80 2.93 -10.63
CA VAL A 137 11.55 3.62 -10.27
C VAL A 137 11.64 4.28 -8.90
N GLY A 138 12.33 3.71 -7.93
CA GLY A 138 12.54 4.23 -6.58
C GLY A 138 11.48 3.83 -5.58
#